data_b60f0c2ad390c27b916ead230f045ff5
#
_entry.id   b60f0c2ad390c27b916ead230f045ff5
#
_cell.length_a   1.000
_cell.length_b   1.000
_cell.length_c   1.000
_cell.angle_alpha   90.00
_cell.angle_beta   90.00
_cell.angle_gamma   90.00
#
_symmetry.space_group_name_H-M   'P 1'
#
loop_
_entity.id
_entity.type
_entity.pdbx_description
1 polymer ?
#
loop_
_entity_poly.entity_id
_entity_poly.type
_entity_poly.pdbx_seq_one_letter_code
_entity_poly.pdbx_strand_id
1 'polypeptide(L)'
;VTLGITFLLLLMWVIWTVDTFYSRIDLFSHGFLWSSPFNQAAFRWEDISTIWRGTYQASSDSHPEGVGEIDTIKVKQQNGSLFELSTFTQLNEHERARICDTIESYFVATHLPALLEGYQRGEILNFDPLFVSRDGLWNKGDFLPWSQVETIEIGPEQIVIRREGRTSDWYRTWVPRQPNACLLNAVVEIVYKASR
;
A
#
# COMPACT_ATOMS: atom_id res chain seq x y z
N VAL A 1 -20.24 15.82 39.18
CA VAL A 1 -19.03 15.54 38.35
C VAL A 1 -19.26 14.36 37.42
N THR A 2 -19.86 13.25 37.88
CA THR A 2 -20.09 12.01 37.09
C THR A 2 -21.02 12.22 35.89
N LEU A 3 -22.09 13.01 36.00
CA LEU A 3 -23.07 13.26 34.95
C LEU A 3 -22.46 14.04 33.77
N GLY A 4 -21.54 14.97 34.01
CA GLY A 4 -20.83 15.73 33.00
C GLY A 4 -19.87 14.88 32.17
N ILE A 5 -19.18 13.93 32.82
CA ILE A 5 -18.24 13.02 32.15
C ILE A 5 -19.01 12.04 31.26
N THR A 6 -20.11 11.46 31.74
CA THR A 6 -20.96 10.56 30.93
C THR A 6 -21.56 11.26 29.72
N PHE A 7 -21.98 12.50 29.84
CA PHE A 7 -22.49 13.28 28.70
C PHE A 7 -21.40 13.56 27.66
N LEU A 8 -20.18 13.93 28.10
CA LEU A 8 -19.04 14.13 27.19
C LEU A 8 -18.65 12.86 26.43
N LEU A 9 -18.62 11.72 27.11
CA LEU A 9 -18.30 10.43 26.46
C LEU A 9 -19.39 10.04 25.45
N LEU A 10 -20.65 10.27 25.76
CA LEU A 10 -21.77 10.02 24.85
C LEU A 10 -21.71 10.94 23.61
N LEU A 11 -21.39 12.20 23.81
CA LEU A 11 -21.20 13.17 22.73
C LEU A 11 -20.02 12.76 21.81
N MET A 12 -18.89 12.41 22.40
CA MET A 12 -17.74 11.91 21.64
C MET A 12 -18.07 10.63 20.86
N TRP A 13 -18.81 9.71 21.46
CA TRP A 13 -19.25 8.48 20.78
C TRP A 13 -20.19 8.78 19.61
N VAL A 14 -21.15 9.69 19.77
CA VAL A 14 -22.05 10.13 18.69
C VAL A 14 -21.27 10.79 17.57
N ILE A 15 -20.35 11.71 17.87
CA ILE A 15 -19.50 12.37 16.87
C ILE A 15 -18.69 11.34 16.10
N TRP A 16 -18.04 10.41 16.80
CA TRP A 16 -17.25 9.35 16.17
C TRP A 16 -18.12 8.44 15.28
N THR A 17 -19.31 8.07 15.75
CA THR A 17 -20.26 7.25 14.99
C THR A 17 -20.69 7.99 13.71
N VAL A 18 -21.10 9.25 13.81
CA VAL A 18 -21.52 10.07 12.67
C VAL A 18 -20.36 10.21 11.67
N ASP A 19 -19.15 10.50 12.13
CA ASP A 19 -17.96 10.64 11.28
C ASP A 19 -17.68 9.34 10.50
N THR A 20 -17.73 8.22 11.18
CA THR A 20 -17.50 6.91 10.56
C THR A 20 -18.60 6.54 9.54
N PHE A 21 -19.87 6.83 9.88
CA PHE A 21 -21.02 6.43 9.04
C PHE A 21 -21.23 7.30 7.80
N TYR A 22 -20.76 8.53 7.78
CA TYR A 22 -20.95 9.46 6.63
C TYR A 22 -19.65 9.77 5.89
N SER A 23 -18.56 9.02 6.17
CA SER A 23 -17.34 9.14 5.41
C SER A 23 -17.50 8.54 4.01
N ARG A 24 -16.97 9.23 3.02
CA ARG A 24 -16.96 8.77 1.63
C ARG A 24 -15.63 9.03 0.94
N ILE A 25 -15.39 8.28 -0.14
CA ILE A 25 -14.24 8.45 -1.02
C ILE A 25 -14.75 8.67 -2.42
N ASP A 26 -14.38 9.80 -3.01
CA ASP A 26 -14.66 10.11 -4.41
C ASP A 26 -13.35 10.00 -5.20
N LEU A 27 -13.30 9.10 -6.20
CA LEU A 27 -12.13 8.87 -7.05
C LEU A 27 -12.23 9.69 -8.33
N PHE A 28 -11.14 10.38 -8.70
CA PHE A 28 -11.04 11.23 -9.89
C PHE A 28 -9.77 10.87 -10.69
N SER A 29 -9.70 11.32 -11.94
CA SER A 29 -8.52 11.13 -12.79
C SER A 29 -7.23 11.76 -12.22
N HIS A 30 -7.33 12.77 -11.36
CA HIS A 30 -6.20 13.52 -10.82
C HIS A 30 -5.90 13.23 -9.36
N GLY A 31 -6.70 12.36 -8.71
CA GLY A 31 -6.57 12.08 -7.29
C GLY A 31 -7.86 11.55 -6.70
N PHE A 32 -7.94 11.55 -5.39
CA PHE A 32 -9.17 11.23 -4.68
C PHE A 32 -9.45 12.23 -3.57
N LEU A 33 -10.72 12.35 -3.25
CA LEU A 33 -11.22 13.16 -2.15
C LEU A 33 -11.77 12.22 -1.08
N TRP A 34 -11.21 12.30 0.10
CA TRP A 34 -11.82 11.74 1.28
C TRP A 34 -12.59 12.85 2.00
N SER A 35 -13.84 12.57 2.34
CA SER A 35 -14.69 13.51 3.08
C SER A 35 -15.47 12.78 4.16
N SER A 36 -15.54 13.40 5.31
CA SER A 36 -16.42 13.07 6.41
C SER A 36 -17.21 14.31 6.82
N PRO A 37 -18.24 14.23 7.66
CA PRO A 37 -19.00 15.38 8.10
C PRO A 37 -18.17 16.49 8.76
N PHE A 38 -17.02 16.14 9.33
CA PHE A 38 -16.18 17.06 10.10
C PHE A 38 -14.82 17.31 9.49
N ASN A 39 -14.44 16.55 8.44
CA ASN A 39 -13.13 16.66 7.83
C ASN A 39 -13.16 16.35 6.35
N GLN A 40 -12.23 16.96 5.60
CA GLN A 40 -12.06 16.73 4.18
C GLN A 40 -10.58 16.80 3.83
N ALA A 41 -10.10 15.85 3.02
CA ALA A 41 -8.74 15.84 2.53
C ALA A 41 -8.68 15.39 1.06
N ALA A 42 -7.94 16.14 0.25
CA ALA A 42 -7.69 15.84 -1.14
C ALA A 42 -6.30 15.22 -1.31
N PHE A 43 -6.23 14.15 -2.08
CA PHE A 43 -5.01 13.40 -2.39
C PHE A 43 -4.81 13.40 -3.90
N ARG A 44 -3.88 14.21 -4.41
CA ARG A 44 -3.48 14.17 -5.81
C ARG A 44 -2.52 13.03 -6.04
N TRP A 45 -2.66 12.32 -7.17
CA TRP A 45 -1.79 11.18 -7.48
C TRP A 45 -0.31 11.56 -7.49
N GLU A 46 0.04 12.74 -8.04
CA GLU A 46 1.40 13.27 -8.14
C GLU A 46 2.04 13.62 -6.78
N ASP A 47 1.21 13.97 -5.78
CA ASP A 47 1.67 14.32 -4.43
C ASP A 47 1.81 13.11 -3.51
N ILE A 48 1.32 11.94 -3.92
CA ILE A 48 1.44 10.71 -3.13
C ILE A 48 2.88 10.23 -3.19
N SER A 49 3.51 10.10 -2.04
CA SER A 49 4.88 9.62 -1.92
C SER A 49 4.95 8.13 -1.61
N THR A 50 3.98 7.59 -0.90
CA THR A 50 4.05 6.22 -0.42
C THR A 50 2.67 5.61 -0.27
N ILE A 51 2.57 4.36 -0.71
CA ILE A 51 1.40 3.50 -0.51
C ILE A 51 1.84 2.21 0.18
N TRP A 52 1.03 1.78 1.15
CA TRP A 52 1.10 0.43 1.73
C TRP A 52 -0.24 -0.24 1.52
N ARG A 53 -0.23 -1.42 0.93
CA ARG A 53 -1.40 -2.29 0.85
C ARG A 53 -1.24 -3.43 1.83
N GLY A 54 -2.33 -3.84 2.46
CA GLY A 54 -2.35 -4.96 3.37
C GLY A 54 -3.72 -5.59 3.47
N THR A 55 -3.74 -6.72 4.13
CA THR A 55 -4.96 -7.37 4.59
C THR A 55 -4.91 -7.48 6.10
N TYR A 56 -6.02 -7.34 6.77
CA TYR A 56 -6.13 -7.71 8.17
C TYR A 56 -7.29 -8.70 8.37
N GLN A 57 -7.11 -9.61 9.29
CA GLN A 57 -8.14 -10.56 9.64
C GLN A 57 -9.13 -9.89 10.61
N ALA A 58 -10.38 -9.73 10.17
CA ALA A 58 -11.43 -9.28 11.06
C ALA A 58 -11.89 -10.47 11.91
N SER A 59 -11.54 -10.47 13.19
CA SER A 59 -12.17 -11.38 14.15
C SER A 59 -13.58 -10.89 14.44
N SER A 60 -14.59 -11.66 14.07
CA SER A 60 -15.96 -11.45 14.53
C SER A 60 -16.17 -12.37 15.72
N ASP A 61 -16.45 -11.80 16.90
CA ASP A 61 -16.83 -12.56 18.11
C ASP A 61 -18.11 -13.39 17.91
N SER A 62 -18.89 -13.11 16.85
CA SER A 62 -20.14 -13.77 16.53
C SER A 62 -20.02 -14.91 15.50
N HIS A 63 -18.90 -15.03 14.78
CA HIS A 63 -18.70 -16.07 13.78
C HIS A 63 -17.25 -16.58 13.79
N PRO A 64 -16.93 -17.59 14.61
CA PRO A 64 -15.57 -18.13 14.73
C PRO A 64 -15.09 -18.87 13.47
N GLU A 65 -15.97 -19.15 12.50
CA GLU A 65 -15.62 -19.86 11.25
C GLU A 65 -15.48 -18.93 10.02
N GLY A 66 -15.67 -17.61 10.19
CA GLY A 66 -15.62 -16.64 9.09
C GLY A 66 -14.65 -15.51 9.35
N VAL A 67 -13.35 -15.81 9.39
CA VAL A 67 -12.33 -14.76 9.35
C VAL A 67 -12.24 -14.27 7.90
N GLY A 68 -12.93 -13.17 7.59
CA GLY A 68 -12.76 -12.49 6.30
C GLY A 68 -11.45 -11.71 6.28
N GLU A 69 -10.67 -11.87 5.22
CA GLU A 69 -9.55 -10.96 4.96
C GLU A 69 -10.10 -9.63 4.47
N ILE A 70 -9.73 -8.55 5.13
CA ILE A 70 -10.18 -7.20 4.78
C ILE A 70 -9.02 -6.45 4.14
N ASP A 71 -9.20 -6.11 2.85
CA ASP A 71 -8.27 -5.23 2.14
C ASP A 71 -8.19 -3.86 2.79
N THR A 72 -6.97 -3.36 2.95
CA THR A 72 -6.69 -2.03 3.46
C THR A 72 -5.60 -1.36 2.64
N ILE A 73 -5.67 -0.04 2.54
CA ILE A 73 -4.64 0.76 1.91
C ILE A 73 -4.33 1.98 2.77
N LYS A 74 -3.05 2.26 2.92
CA LYS A 74 -2.54 3.45 3.59
C LYS A 74 -1.77 4.29 2.59
N VAL A 75 -2.11 5.56 2.50
CA VAL A 75 -1.57 6.51 1.52
C VAL A 75 -0.95 7.67 2.26
N LYS A 76 0.30 8.00 1.92
CA LYS A 76 1.01 9.16 2.47
C LYS A 76 1.36 10.14 1.35
N GLN A 77 1.05 11.41 1.56
CA GLN A 77 1.48 12.51 0.68
C GLN A 77 2.86 13.04 1.09
N GLN A 78 3.51 13.76 0.17
CA GLN A 78 4.80 14.43 0.41
C GLN A 78 4.73 15.45 1.55
N ASN A 79 3.58 16.10 1.74
CA ASN A 79 3.34 17.04 2.85
C ASN A 79 3.14 16.37 4.22
N GLY A 80 3.18 15.03 4.27
CA GLY A 80 2.97 14.23 5.48
C GLY A 80 1.52 13.84 5.77
N SER A 81 0.54 14.32 5.00
CA SER A 81 -0.86 13.92 5.15
C SER A 81 -1.03 12.41 4.94
N LEU A 82 -1.85 11.79 5.77
CA LEU A 82 -2.05 10.36 5.80
C LEU A 82 -3.53 10.03 5.63
N PHE A 83 -3.80 9.05 4.79
CA PHE A 83 -5.11 8.42 4.62
C PHE A 83 -5.00 6.93 4.88
N GLU A 84 -6.00 6.34 5.54
CA GLU A 84 -6.07 4.90 5.80
C GLU A 84 -7.49 4.38 5.62
N LEU A 85 -7.66 3.43 4.70
CA LEU A 85 -8.96 2.86 4.36
C LEU A 85 -9.52 1.92 5.44
N SER A 86 -8.67 1.39 6.32
CA SER A 86 -9.06 0.46 7.39
C SER A 86 -10.15 1.01 8.34
N THR A 87 -10.26 2.34 8.44
CA THR A 87 -11.24 3.02 9.30
C THR A 87 -12.67 3.03 8.75
N PHE A 88 -12.86 2.64 7.47
CA PHE A 88 -14.17 2.67 6.80
C PHE A 88 -14.92 1.34 7.01
N THR A 89 -15.79 1.29 7.98
CA THR A 89 -16.55 0.09 8.35
C THR A 89 -17.73 -0.23 7.43
N GLN A 90 -18.17 0.72 6.59
CA GLN A 90 -19.37 0.57 5.76
C GLN A 90 -19.14 -0.05 4.38
N LEU A 91 -17.88 -0.05 3.92
CA LEU A 91 -17.56 -0.65 2.63
C LEU A 91 -17.59 -2.17 2.75
N ASN A 92 -18.31 -2.83 1.85
CA ASN A 92 -18.20 -4.26 1.70
C ASN A 92 -16.81 -4.63 1.12
N GLU A 93 -16.45 -5.91 1.22
CA GLU A 93 -15.15 -6.41 0.79
C GLU A 93 -14.83 -6.08 -0.69
N HIS A 94 -15.80 -6.27 -1.59
CA HIS A 94 -15.62 -5.99 -3.02
C HIS A 94 -15.42 -4.50 -3.33
N GLU A 95 -16.15 -3.63 -2.64
CA GLU A 95 -15.98 -2.18 -2.80
C GLU A 95 -14.62 -1.74 -2.29
N ARG A 96 -14.19 -2.30 -1.17
CA ARG A 96 -12.89 -2.02 -0.56
C ARG A 96 -11.75 -2.46 -1.47
N ALA A 97 -11.78 -3.71 -1.96
CA ALA A 97 -10.80 -4.23 -2.90
C ALA A 97 -10.72 -3.34 -4.17
N ARG A 98 -11.87 -2.98 -4.75
CA ARG A 98 -11.94 -2.11 -5.93
C ARG A 98 -11.33 -0.72 -5.68
N ILE A 99 -11.55 -0.12 -4.51
CA ILE A 99 -10.95 1.17 -4.16
C ILE A 99 -9.43 1.02 -4.05
N CYS A 100 -8.95 -0.01 -3.36
CA CYS A 100 -7.53 -0.29 -3.23
C CYS A 100 -6.86 -0.47 -4.61
N ASP A 101 -7.43 -1.31 -5.48
CA ASP A 101 -6.92 -1.57 -6.82
C ASP A 101 -6.91 -0.31 -7.68
N THR A 102 -7.94 0.52 -7.56
CA THR A 102 -8.04 1.78 -8.31
C THR A 102 -6.95 2.76 -7.85
N ILE A 103 -6.75 2.92 -6.54
CA ILE A 103 -5.70 3.80 -5.99
C ILE A 103 -4.32 3.32 -6.44
N GLU A 104 -4.03 2.02 -6.33
CA GLU A 104 -2.75 1.46 -6.79
C GLU A 104 -2.53 1.66 -8.30
N SER A 105 -3.56 1.42 -9.10
CA SER A 105 -3.48 1.56 -10.57
C SER A 105 -3.13 3.00 -10.98
N TYR A 106 -3.80 3.98 -10.41
CA TYR A 106 -3.51 5.39 -10.68
C TYR A 106 -2.13 5.81 -10.15
N PHE A 107 -1.75 5.33 -8.98
CA PHE A 107 -0.44 5.60 -8.42
C PHE A 107 0.68 5.05 -9.30
N VAL A 108 0.56 3.80 -9.75
CA VAL A 108 1.51 3.18 -10.67
C VAL A 108 1.54 3.94 -12.00
N ALA A 109 0.38 4.25 -12.59
CA ALA A 109 0.32 4.98 -13.86
C ALA A 109 0.99 6.36 -13.78
N THR A 110 0.91 7.02 -12.62
CA THR A 110 1.49 8.36 -12.42
C THR A 110 3.00 8.30 -12.20
N HIS A 111 3.51 7.33 -11.43
CA HIS A 111 4.90 7.34 -10.96
C HIS A 111 5.83 6.43 -11.78
N LEU A 112 5.31 5.36 -12.39
CA LEU A 112 6.12 4.39 -13.13
C LEU A 112 6.94 5.00 -14.27
N PRO A 113 6.40 5.91 -15.12
CA PRO A 113 7.17 6.49 -16.22
C PRO A 113 8.44 7.19 -15.73
N ALA A 114 8.34 8.04 -14.71
CA ALA A 114 9.49 8.76 -14.16
C ALA A 114 10.53 7.81 -13.52
N LEU A 115 10.07 6.74 -12.85
CA LEU A 115 10.96 5.71 -12.30
C LEU A 115 11.72 4.97 -13.41
N LEU A 116 11.05 4.60 -14.49
CA LEU A 116 11.69 3.91 -15.61
C LEU A 116 12.68 4.82 -16.34
N GLU A 117 12.38 6.11 -16.51
CA GLU A 117 13.33 7.09 -17.04
C GLU A 117 14.57 7.22 -16.14
N GLY A 118 14.39 7.30 -14.81
CA GLY A 118 15.49 7.30 -13.86
C GLY A 118 16.34 6.03 -13.97
N TYR A 119 15.70 4.87 -14.01
CA TYR A 119 16.37 3.60 -14.21
C TYR A 119 17.18 3.56 -15.53
N GLN A 120 16.60 4.06 -16.63
CA GLN A 120 17.29 4.17 -17.93
C GLN A 120 18.50 5.13 -17.90
N ARG A 121 18.48 6.14 -17.04
CA ARG A 121 19.66 7.01 -16.79
C ARG A 121 20.71 6.36 -15.88
N GLY A 122 20.42 5.19 -15.29
CA GLY A 122 21.31 4.48 -14.36
C GLY A 122 21.11 4.88 -12.89
N GLU A 123 20.00 5.54 -12.57
CA GLU A 123 19.64 5.83 -11.19
C GLU A 123 19.27 4.54 -10.44
N ILE A 124 19.60 4.48 -9.17
CA ILE A 124 19.19 3.39 -8.29
C ILE A 124 17.81 3.72 -7.73
N LEU A 125 16.82 2.86 -8.02
CA LEU A 125 15.47 3.02 -7.54
C LEU A 125 15.36 2.50 -6.09
N ASN A 126 14.79 3.33 -5.23
CA ASN A 126 14.67 3.04 -3.81
C ASN A 126 13.26 2.56 -3.45
N PHE A 127 13.17 1.34 -2.94
CA PHE A 127 11.95 0.72 -2.39
C PHE A 127 12.17 0.23 -0.95
N ASP A 128 12.95 0.93 -0.16
CA ASP A 128 13.39 0.61 1.21
C ASP A 128 12.66 -0.60 1.85
N PRO A 129 13.40 -1.66 2.23
CA PRO A 129 14.86 -1.80 2.28
C PRO A 129 15.49 -2.34 0.98
N LEU A 130 14.68 -2.53 -0.08
CA LEU A 130 15.13 -3.04 -1.37
C LEU A 130 15.48 -1.89 -2.32
N PHE A 131 16.58 -2.04 -3.06
CA PHE A 131 16.98 -1.12 -4.12
C PHE A 131 17.12 -1.86 -5.44
N VAL A 132 16.70 -1.24 -6.53
CA VAL A 132 16.73 -1.80 -7.89
C VAL A 132 17.69 -0.98 -8.74
N SER A 133 18.69 -1.62 -9.34
CA SER A 133 19.66 -1.02 -10.24
C SER A 133 19.73 -1.76 -11.57
N ARG A 134 20.46 -1.21 -12.55
CA ARG A 134 20.70 -1.90 -13.85
C ARG A 134 21.41 -3.23 -13.69
N ASP A 135 22.27 -3.37 -12.69
CA ASP A 135 23.11 -4.53 -12.52
C ASP A 135 22.48 -5.60 -11.63
N GLY A 136 21.45 -5.24 -10.84
CA GLY A 136 20.80 -6.16 -9.91
C GLY A 136 20.06 -5.46 -8.78
N LEU A 137 19.86 -6.22 -7.71
CA LEU A 137 19.12 -5.85 -6.53
C LEU A 137 20.07 -5.67 -5.33
N TRP A 138 19.74 -4.73 -4.44
CA TRP A 138 20.43 -4.52 -3.16
C TRP A 138 19.45 -4.65 -2.01
N ASN A 139 19.90 -5.34 -0.95
CA ASN A 139 19.15 -5.42 0.31
C ASN A 139 20.14 -5.41 1.47
N LYS A 140 20.06 -4.41 2.35
CA LYS A 140 20.90 -4.29 3.57
C LYS A 140 22.42 -4.48 3.32
N GLY A 141 22.92 -4.01 2.18
CA GLY A 141 24.33 -4.12 1.82
C GLY A 141 24.72 -5.41 1.08
N ASP A 142 23.81 -6.38 0.92
CA ASP A 142 24.01 -7.54 0.05
C ASP A 142 23.52 -7.24 -1.37
N PHE A 143 24.32 -7.60 -2.37
CA PHE A 143 24.05 -7.39 -3.79
C PHE A 143 23.70 -8.71 -4.48
N LEU A 144 22.62 -8.70 -5.24
CA LEU A 144 22.17 -9.82 -6.07
C LEU A 144 22.14 -9.38 -7.54
N PRO A 145 23.14 -9.78 -8.37
CA PRO A 145 23.11 -9.52 -9.81
C PRO A 145 21.89 -10.15 -10.48
N TRP A 146 21.36 -9.51 -11.53
CA TRP A 146 20.22 -10.07 -12.28
C TRP A 146 20.49 -11.48 -12.81
N SER A 147 21.74 -11.78 -13.21
CA SER A 147 22.15 -13.10 -13.68
C SER A 147 22.09 -14.20 -12.61
N GLN A 148 22.03 -13.85 -11.33
CA GLN A 148 21.92 -14.78 -10.21
C GLN A 148 20.51 -14.80 -9.58
N VAL A 149 19.57 -14.06 -10.13
CA VAL A 149 18.17 -14.09 -9.69
C VAL A 149 17.51 -15.32 -10.29
N GLU A 150 17.09 -16.25 -9.45
CA GLU A 150 16.34 -17.45 -9.85
C GLU A 150 14.87 -17.13 -10.08
N THR A 151 14.23 -16.57 -9.05
CA THR A 151 12.81 -16.19 -9.09
C THR A 151 12.56 -14.90 -8.33
N ILE A 152 11.56 -14.13 -8.81
CA ILE A 152 10.96 -13.03 -8.08
C ILE A 152 9.45 -13.30 -8.06
N GLU A 153 8.91 -13.52 -6.88
CA GLU A 153 7.49 -13.76 -6.63
C GLU A 153 6.95 -12.59 -5.82
N ILE A 154 6.07 -11.79 -6.42
CA ILE A 154 5.37 -10.70 -5.73
C ILE A 154 3.89 -11.09 -5.70
N GLY A 155 3.50 -11.71 -4.60
CA GLY A 155 2.13 -12.12 -4.35
C GLY A 155 1.36 -11.07 -3.55
N PRO A 156 0.08 -11.33 -3.26
CA PRO A 156 -0.77 -10.39 -2.48
C PRO A 156 -0.30 -10.22 -1.03
N GLU A 157 0.33 -11.24 -0.45
CA GLU A 157 0.75 -11.25 0.95
C GLU A 157 2.24 -11.01 1.13
N GLN A 158 3.06 -11.55 0.24
CA GLN A 158 4.51 -11.57 0.41
C GLN A 158 5.27 -11.34 -0.89
N ILE A 159 6.47 -10.79 -0.72
CA ILE A 159 7.48 -10.65 -1.75
C ILE A 159 8.60 -11.62 -1.41
N VAL A 160 8.97 -12.49 -2.37
CA VAL A 160 10.05 -13.48 -2.21
C VAL A 160 10.98 -13.37 -3.41
N ILE A 161 12.28 -13.21 -3.15
CA ILE A 161 13.34 -13.20 -4.16
C ILE A 161 14.31 -14.31 -3.82
N ARG A 162 14.61 -15.19 -4.79
CA ARG A 162 15.55 -16.30 -4.63
C ARG A 162 16.80 -16.11 -5.46
N ARG A 163 17.92 -16.48 -4.89
CA ARG A 163 19.21 -16.53 -5.56
C ARG A 163 19.43 -17.93 -6.14
N GLU A 164 19.92 -18.00 -7.37
CA GLU A 164 20.25 -19.26 -8.05
C GLU A 164 21.19 -20.14 -7.20
N GLY A 165 20.88 -21.43 -7.14
CA GLY A 165 21.64 -22.42 -6.38
C GLY A 165 21.57 -22.31 -4.86
N ARG A 166 20.65 -21.52 -4.31
CA ARG A 166 20.40 -21.41 -2.87
C ARG A 166 18.99 -21.90 -2.54
N THR A 167 18.86 -22.61 -1.43
CA THR A 167 17.56 -23.07 -0.92
C THR A 167 16.85 -22.03 -0.05
N SER A 168 17.60 -21.03 0.46
CA SER A 168 17.04 -19.96 1.27
C SER A 168 16.70 -18.75 0.41
N ASP A 169 15.63 -18.07 0.76
CA ASP A 169 15.29 -16.82 0.12
C ASP A 169 16.39 -15.77 0.34
N TRP A 170 16.74 -15.03 -0.71
CA TRP A 170 17.64 -13.90 -0.61
C TRP A 170 16.94 -12.70 0.02
N TYR A 171 15.65 -12.50 -0.32
CA TYR A 171 14.78 -11.49 0.29
C TYR A 171 13.39 -12.07 0.50
N ARG A 172 12.81 -11.82 1.67
CA ARG A 172 11.42 -12.12 1.99
C ARG A 172 10.85 -11.02 2.86
N THR A 173 9.69 -10.49 2.47
CA THR A 173 8.94 -9.54 3.28
C THR A 173 7.43 -9.72 3.07
N TRP A 174 6.65 -9.21 4.02
CA TRP A 174 5.20 -9.09 3.87
C TRP A 174 4.86 -7.82 3.10
N VAL A 175 3.93 -7.89 2.15
CA VAL A 175 3.49 -6.74 1.34
C VAL A 175 3.07 -5.54 2.20
N PRO A 176 2.32 -5.70 3.33
CA PRO A 176 1.98 -4.58 4.19
C PRO A 176 3.18 -3.84 4.82
N ARG A 177 4.35 -4.46 4.85
CA ARG A 177 5.58 -3.84 5.36
C ARG A 177 6.44 -3.23 4.26
N GLN A 178 6.11 -3.49 3.00
CA GLN A 178 6.85 -3.00 1.85
C GLN A 178 6.18 -1.73 1.31
N PRO A 179 6.81 -0.56 1.47
CA PRO A 179 6.29 0.65 0.84
C PRO A 179 6.35 0.52 -0.68
N ASN A 180 5.31 1.01 -1.35
CA ASN A 180 5.21 1.04 -2.80
C ASN A 180 5.37 -0.33 -3.49
N ALA A 181 4.87 -1.41 -2.86
CA ALA A 181 4.98 -2.77 -3.39
C ALA A 181 4.40 -2.89 -4.81
N CYS A 182 3.33 -2.18 -5.14
CA CYS A 182 2.73 -2.12 -6.47
C CYS A 182 3.69 -1.52 -7.52
N LEU A 183 4.43 -0.46 -7.19
CA LEU A 183 5.46 0.12 -8.05
C LEU A 183 6.67 -0.81 -8.18
N LEU A 184 7.12 -1.41 -7.08
CA LEU A 184 8.19 -2.41 -7.11
C LEU A 184 7.82 -3.56 -8.06
N ASN A 185 6.59 -4.08 -7.96
CA ASN A 185 6.11 -5.13 -8.86
C ASN A 185 6.18 -4.70 -10.33
N ALA A 186 5.64 -3.53 -10.66
CA ALA A 186 5.62 -3.01 -12.02
C ALA A 186 7.03 -2.79 -12.58
N VAL A 187 7.95 -2.22 -11.79
CA VAL A 187 9.35 -2.01 -12.19
C VAL A 187 10.05 -3.36 -12.40
N VAL A 188 9.97 -4.27 -11.44
CA VAL A 188 10.64 -5.57 -11.51
C VAL A 188 10.13 -6.39 -12.69
N GLU A 189 8.82 -6.39 -12.96
CA GLU A 189 8.26 -7.09 -14.11
C GLU A 189 8.86 -6.62 -15.45
N ILE A 190 9.07 -5.33 -15.61
CA ILE A 190 9.66 -4.75 -16.83
C ILE A 190 11.17 -5.03 -16.89
N VAL A 191 11.88 -4.73 -15.81
CA VAL A 191 13.34 -4.77 -15.74
C VAL A 191 13.87 -6.20 -15.79
N TYR A 192 13.27 -7.11 -15.02
CA TYR A 192 13.69 -8.50 -14.95
C TYR A 192 13.44 -9.24 -16.28
N LYS A 193 12.30 -8.95 -16.95
CA LYS A 193 12.04 -9.48 -18.31
C LYS A 193 13.04 -8.97 -19.34
N ALA A 194 13.51 -7.72 -19.20
CA ALA A 194 14.48 -7.13 -20.13
C ALA A 194 15.92 -7.60 -19.87
N SER A 195 16.24 -8.16 -18.71
CA SER A 195 17.57 -8.61 -18.31
C SER A 195 17.85 -10.11 -18.62
N ARG A 196 16.84 -10.84 -19.08
CA ARG A 196 16.92 -12.23 -19.55
C ARG A 196 16.95 -12.32 -21.05
#